data_ef1fdf52a8ab12c2de7e91bb9613318b
#
_entry.id   ef1fdf52a8ab12c2de7e91bb9613318b
#
_cell.length_a   1.000
_cell.length_b   1.000
_cell.length_c   1.000
_cell.angle_alpha   90.00
_cell.angle_beta   90.00
_cell.angle_gamma   90.00
#
_symmetry.space_group_name_H-M   'P 1'
#
loop_
_entity.id
_entity.type
_entity.pdbx_description
1 polymer ?
#
loop_
_entity_poly.entity_id
_entity_poly.type
_entity_poly.pdbx_seq_one_letter_code
_entity_poly.pdbx_strand_id
1 'polypeptide(L)'
;MCRKLKFRGLLVCLVLSLWMGVCPKLHGQLVVHFIDVGQADAILVESDGENMLIDGGNGADSSLIYSYLKSHGIEKLKYMVNTHPHEDHVGGLPGALNYATVEQGFSSHQEYNSQAFRDYKRYLAMQGLELEVLEAGRSLSLGGSRIQVLAPLEHDGEINNSSLVLYLVYGQISFLFTGDMEEGSEYDLLEASLVPDCTVLKVAHHGSESSSSYRFLRSALPEFAVISVGKNNSYDHPSQKVLSRLEDAGTQVFRTDFHGHVVAHSDGKTVEFSVSRNGSGIAASGKELSASSSAQQNTLTQSSGKSTKKDAVTVTYILNTSSKKFHLPSCHSARKIKEGNKKDFSGSRQEVLELNYQPCGICKP
;
A
#
# COMPACT_ATOMS: atom_id res chain seq x y z
N MET A 1 77.00 3.88 56.43
CA MET A 1 76.65 4.68 55.24
C MET A 1 75.64 3.90 54.41
N CYS A 2 74.36 4.19 54.57
CA CYS A 2 73.31 3.49 53.87
C CYS A 2 72.39 4.54 53.26
N ARG A 3 72.41 4.74 51.94
CA ARG A 3 71.55 5.69 51.19
C ARG A 3 70.18 5.09 51.02
N LYS A 4 69.17 5.75 51.55
CA LYS A 4 67.74 5.45 51.33
C LYS A 4 67.29 5.98 49.95
N LEU A 5 66.91 5.08 49.08
CA LEU A 5 66.29 5.37 47.82
C LEU A 5 64.77 5.59 48.07
N LYS A 6 64.26 6.80 47.76
CA LYS A 6 62.81 7.10 47.80
C LYS A 6 62.17 6.73 46.46
N PHE A 7 61.32 5.72 46.45
CA PHE A 7 60.41 5.39 45.35
C PHE A 7 59.24 6.35 45.36
N ARG A 8 59.15 7.17 44.37
CA ARG A 8 57.93 7.96 44.09
C ARG A 8 56.99 7.10 43.25
N GLY A 9 55.92 6.59 43.88
CA GLY A 9 54.83 5.91 43.18
C GLY A 9 54.03 6.90 42.34
N LEU A 10 54.03 6.68 41.05
CA LEU A 10 53.18 7.40 40.09
C LEU A 10 51.81 6.71 40.09
N LEU A 11 50.79 7.38 40.64
CA LEU A 11 49.41 6.90 40.64
C LEU A 11 48.81 7.21 39.26
N VAL A 12 48.72 6.23 38.39
CA VAL A 12 48.03 6.34 37.11
C VAL A 12 46.55 6.11 37.35
N CYS A 13 45.76 7.20 37.41
CA CYS A 13 44.31 7.13 37.39
C CYS A 13 43.86 6.74 36.01
N LEU A 14 43.47 5.48 35.82
CA LEU A 14 42.75 5.00 34.65
C LEU A 14 41.33 5.54 34.71
N VAL A 15 41.04 6.62 33.99
CA VAL A 15 39.66 7.10 33.76
C VAL A 15 39.06 6.17 32.71
N LEU A 16 38.31 5.17 33.14
CA LEU A 16 37.39 4.39 32.33
C LEU A 16 36.22 5.33 31.98
N SER A 17 36.32 6.02 30.84
CA SER A 17 35.19 6.67 30.22
C SER A 17 34.18 5.60 29.79
N LEU A 18 33.12 5.40 30.59
CA LEU A 18 31.91 4.70 30.16
C LEU A 18 31.34 5.46 28.96
N TRP A 19 31.67 5.00 27.77
CA TRP A 19 30.88 5.33 26.60
C TRP A 19 29.53 4.61 26.76
N MET A 20 28.55 5.29 27.38
CA MET A 20 27.15 4.94 27.15
C MET A 20 26.89 5.20 25.68
N GLY A 21 27.01 4.16 24.89
CA GLY A 21 26.52 4.19 23.52
C GLY A 21 25.04 4.53 23.58
N VAL A 22 24.71 5.77 23.25
CA VAL A 22 23.35 6.13 22.86
C VAL A 22 23.08 5.30 21.62
N CYS A 23 22.46 4.13 21.83
CA CYS A 23 21.87 3.38 20.73
C CYS A 23 20.92 4.37 20.03
N PRO A 24 21.16 4.74 18.76
CA PRO A 24 20.21 5.58 18.08
C PRO A 24 18.86 4.86 18.21
N LYS A 25 17.87 5.53 18.83
CA LYS A 25 16.50 5.06 18.81
C LYS A 25 16.21 4.84 17.32
N LEU A 26 16.09 3.58 16.90
CA LEU A 26 15.64 3.27 15.56
C LEU A 26 14.36 4.09 15.39
N HIS A 27 14.36 5.06 14.48
CA HIS A 27 13.13 5.74 14.13
C HIS A 27 12.18 4.64 13.69
N GLY A 28 10.97 4.67 14.20
CA GLY A 28 9.95 3.72 13.81
C GLY A 28 9.91 3.60 12.30
N GLN A 29 9.77 2.40 11.81
CA GLN A 29 9.75 2.11 10.39
C GLN A 29 8.60 1.18 10.05
N LEU A 30 7.82 1.56 9.03
CA LEU A 30 6.85 0.70 8.38
C LEU A 30 7.40 0.34 6.99
N VAL A 31 7.42 -0.95 6.66
CA VAL A 31 7.74 -1.44 5.32
C VAL A 31 6.61 -2.35 4.85
N VAL A 32 6.07 -2.08 3.67
CA VAL A 32 5.00 -2.87 3.07
C VAL A 32 5.47 -3.38 1.72
N HIS A 33 5.58 -4.70 1.60
CA HIS A 33 6.03 -5.39 0.39
C HIS A 33 4.83 -5.96 -0.35
N PHE A 34 4.58 -5.50 -1.55
CA PHE A 34 3.68 -6.15 -2.50
C PHE A 34 4.52 -7.10 -3.34
N ILE A 35 4.42 -8.39 -3.03
CA ILE A 35 5.29 -9.42 -3.60
C ILE A 35 4.77 -9.81 -4.98
N ASP A 36 5.64 -9.83 -5.99
CA ASP A 36 5.28 -10.31 -7.33
C ASP A 36 5.15 -11.85 -7.32
N VAL A 37 3.94 -12.31 -7.20
CA VAL A 37 3.49 -13.71 -7.24
C VAL A 37 2.67 -13.99 -8.51
N GLY A 38 2.83 -13.15 -9.54
CA GLY A 38 2.03 -13.25 -10.78
C GLY A 38 0.59 -12.79 -10.57
N GLN A 39 -0.39 -13.56 -11.09
CA GLN A 39 -1.82 -13.25 -10.97
C GLN A 39 -2.33 -13.76 -9.63
N ALA A 40 -2.02 -13.01 -8.54
CA ALA A 40 -2.30 -13.40 -7.17
C ALA A 40 -1.91 -12.26 -6.20
N ASP A 41 -2.26 -12.38 -4.92
CA ASP A 41 -1.90 -11.44 -3.85
C ASP A 41 -0.96 -12.07 -2.82
N ALA A 42 0.09 -11.35 -2.48
CA ALA A 42 0.92 -11.62 -1.31
C ALA A 42 1.55 -10.32 -0.79
N ILE A 43 1.31 -9.98 0.47
CA ILE A 43 1.75 -8.72 1.05
C ILE A 43 2.39 -8.99 2.41
N LEU A 44 3.68 -8.62 2.56
CA LEU A 44 4.36 -8.63 3.84
C LEU A 44 4.37 -7.22 4.42
N VAL A 45 3.98 -7.09 5.67
CA VAL A 45 4.00 -5.84 6.44
C VAL A 45 4.97 -6.00 7.61
N GLU A 46 5.99 -5.15 7.66
CA GLU A 46 6.91 -5.02 8.77
C GLU A 46 6.67 -3.68 9.47
N SER A 47 6.36 -3.69 10.76
CA SER A 47 6.13 -2.48 11.54
C SER A 47 6.87 -2.58 12.87
N ASP A 48 7.91 -1.76 13.05
CA ASP A 48 8.69 -1.67 14.30
C ASP A 48 9.11 -3.03 14.89
N GLY A 49 9.50 -3.97 14.01
CA GLY A 49 9.98 -5.31 14.41
C GLY A 49 8.89 -6.36 14.58
N GLU A 50 7.64 -6.05 14.38
CA GLU A 50 6.54 -7.02 14.26
C GLU A 50 6.13 -7.20 12.78
N ASN A 51 5.77 -8.41 12.39
CA ASN A 51 5.51 -8.76 11.00
C ASN A 51 4.12 -9.37 10.82
N MET A 52 3.49 -9.08 9.67
CA MET A 52 2.24 -9.67 9.25
C MET A 52 2.33 -10.05 7.76
N LEU A 53 1.81 -11.22 7.42
CA LEU A 53 1.63 -11.63 6.03
C LEU A 53 0.14 -11.63 5.71
N ILE A 54 -0.25 -10.90 4.66
CA ILE A 54 -1.60 -10.88 4.10
C ILE A 54 -1.54 -11.60 2.77
N ASP A 55 -2.25 -12.70 2.65
CA ASP A 55 -2.25 -13.62 1.51
C ASP A 55 -0.86 -14.16 1.14
N GLY A 56 -0.80 -15.16 0.28
CA GLY A 56 0.44 -15.86 -0.04
C GLY A 56 0.60 -16.26 -1.51
N GLY A 57 -0.29 -15.78 -2.37
CA GLY A 57 -0.30 -16.19 -3.78
C GLY A 57 -0.89 -17.58 -4.01
N ASN A 58 -0.63 -18.12 -5.19
CA ASN A 58 -1.06 -19.46 -5.57
C ASN A 58 -0.27 -20.55 -4.83
N GLY A 59 -0.76 -21.78 -4.85
CA GLY A 59 -0.04 -22.93 -4.27
C GLY A 59 1.36 -23.13 -4.86
N ALA A 60 1.54 -22.81 -6.15
CA ALA A 60 2.83 -22.82 -6.82
C ALA A 60 3.83 -21.80 -6.25
N ASP A 61 3.34 -20.74 -5.59
CA ASP A 61 4.18 -19.66 -5.04
C ASP A 61 4.71 -19.98 -3.65
N SER A 62 4.33 -21.10 -3.02
CA SER A 62 4.78 -21.50 -1.68
C SER A 62 6.30 -21.44 -1.52
N SER A 63 7.08 -21.89 -2.52
CA SER A 63 8.54 -21.85 -2.48
C SER A 63 9.09 -20.41 -2.60
N LEU A 64 8.39 -19.54 -3.35
CA LEU A 64 8.73 -18.12 -3.47
C LEU A 64 8.50 -17.44 -2.12
N ILE A 65 7.34 -17.63 -1.50
CA ILE A 65 7.01 -17.04 -0.19
C ILE A 65 8.00 -17.49 0.89
N TYR A 66 8.29 -18.81 0.96
CA TYR A 66 9.33 -19.34 1.84
C TYR A 66 10.67 -18.61 1.66
N SER A 67 11.12 -18.51 0.40
CA SER A 67 12.41 -17.89 0.05
C SER A 67 12.43 -16.39 0.31
N TYR A 68 11.29 -15.72 0.08
CA TYR A 68 11.14 -14.29 0.30
C TYR A 68 11.27 -13.96 1.80
N LEU A 69 10.51 -14.63 2.66
CA LEU A 69 10.62 -14.47 4.12
C LEU A 69 12.04 -14.78 4.61
N LYS A 70 12.65 -15.87 4.11
CA LYS A 70 14.01 -16.26 4.47
C LYS A 70 15.04 -15.21 4.08
N SER A 71 14.94 -14.62 2.89
CA SER A 71 15.88 -13.59 2.43
C SER A 71 15.78 -12.28 3.21
N HIS A 72 14.62 -12.01 3.82
CA HIS A 72 14.38 -10.85 4.68
C HIS A 72 14.56 -11.16 6.17
N GLY A 73 14.90 -12.41 6.55
CA GLY A 73 15.09 -12.82 7.94
C GLY A 73 13.79 -12.81 8.77
N ILE A 74 12.64 -12.99 8.14
CA ILE A 74 11.33 -12.95 8.80
C ILE A 74 10.99 -14.34 9.34
N GLU A 75 11.55 -14.69 10.48
CA GLU A 75 11.33 -15.99 11.13
C GLU A 75 10.07 -16.03 12.00
N LYS A 76 9.41 -14.89 12.19
CA LYS A 76 8.22 -14.76 13.04
C LYS A 76 7.20 -13.82 12.42
N LEU A 77 5.95 -14.27 12.34
CA LEU A 77 4.80 -13.49 11.95
C LEU A 77 3.85 -13.37 13.16
N LYS A 78 3.54 -12.15 13.57
CA LYS A 78 2.50 -11.93 14.58
C LYS A 78 1.14 -12.33 14.05
N TYR A 79 0.86 -11.95 12.80
CA TYR A 79 -0.38 -12.26 12.12
C TYR A 79 -0.13 -12.87 10.76
N MET A 80 -0.91 -13.88 10.43
CA MET A 80 -1.07 -14.38 9.08
C MET A 80 -2.54 -14.24 8.72
N VAL A 81 -2.85 -13.50 7.65
CA VAL A 81 -4.20 -13.16 7.24
C VAL A 81 -4.45 -13.69 5.85
N ASN A 82 -5.47 -14.51 5.68
CA ASN A 82 -6.06 -14.83 4.39
C ASN A 82 -7.29 -13.93 4.18
N THR A 83 -7.26 -13.07 3.18
CA THR A 83 -8.36 -12.12 2.91
C THR A 83 -9.64 -12.84 2.55
N HIS A 84 -9.56 -13.86 1.68
CA HIS A 84 -10.65 -14.73 1.29
C HIS A 84 -10.09 -16.06 0.76
N PRO A 85 -10.89 -17.13 0.67
CA PRO A 85 -10.37 -18.48 0.51
C PRO A 85 -10.02 -18.92 -0.92
N HIS A 86 -9.99 -18.01 -1.92
CA HIS A 86 -9.53 -18.37 -3.26
C HIS A 86 -8.05 -18.76 -3.29
N GLU A 87 -7.69 -19.61 -4.24
CA GLU A 87 -6.38 -20.26 -4.30
C GLU A 87 -5.25 -19.28 -4.51
N ASP A 88 -5.44 -18.23 -5.29
CA ASP A 88 -4.49 -17.18 -5.60
C ASP A 88 -4.25 -16.19 -4.42
N HIS A 89 -4.87 -16.46 -3.27
CA HIS A 89 -4.65 -15.77 -2.00
C HIS A 89 -4.14 -16.72 -0.92
N VAL A 90 -4.80 -17.86 -0.74
CA VAL A 90 -4.49 -18.78 0.35
C VAL A 90 -3.40 -19.79 -0.02
N GLY A 91 -3.19 -20.04 -1.31
CA GLY A 91 -2.42 -21.21 -1.81
C GLY A 91 -0.96 -21.23 -1.38
N GLY A 92 -0.30 -20.09 -1.30
CA GLY A 92 1.11 -20.01 -0.94
C GLY A 92 1.41 -19.86 0.55
N LEU A 93 0.39 -19.65 1.40
CA LEU A 93 0.55 -19.51 2.86
C LEU A 93 1.25 -20.70 3.55
N PRO A 94 1.06 -21.96 3.11
CA PRO A 94 1.86 -23.09 3.59
C PRO A 94 3.38 -22.89 3.44
N GLY A 95 3.83 -22.16 2.42
CA GLY A 95 5.25 -21.80 2.26
C GLY A 95 5.78 -20.95 3.39
N ALA A 96 5.01 -19.95 3.82
CA ALA A 96 5.35 -19.13 4.98
C ALA A 96 5.35 -19.94 6.28
N LEU A 97 4.34 -20.80 6.49
CA LEU A 97 4.21 -21.66 7.67
C LEU A 97 5.32 -22.72 7.78
N ASN A 98 5.96 -23.07 6.67
CA ASN A 98 7.12 -23.95 6.66
C ASN A 98 8.42 -23.26 7.10
N TYR A 99 8.45 -21.93 7.09
CA TYR A 99 9.65 -21.16 7.45
C TYR A 99 9.48 -20.40 8.75
N ALA A 100 8.43 -19.60 8.86
CA ALA A 100 8.19 -18.71 9.99
C ALA A 100 7.20 -19.32 10.99
N THR A 101 7.43 -19.00 12.28
CA THR A 101 6.42 -19.24 13.32
C THR A 101 5.35 -18.16 13.27
N VAL A 102 4.08 -18.53 13.43
CA VAL A 102 2.94 -17.63 13.44
C VAL A 102 2.33 -17.58 14.83
N GLU A 103 1.91 -16.39 15.29
CA GLU A 103 1.21 -16.28 16.59
C GLU A 103 -0.30 -16.46 16.42
N GLN A 104 -0.89 -15.86 15.36
CA GLN A 104 -2.34 -15.95 15.08
C GLN A 104 -2.58 -16.03 13.59
N GLY A 105 -3.43 -16.96 13.19
CA GLY A 105 -3.88 -17.16 11.80
C GLY A 105 -5.33 -16.73 11.62
N PHE A 106 -5.60 -15.89 10.64
CA PHE A 106 -6.90 -15.32 10.35
C PHE A 106 -7.40 -15.63 8.95
N SER A 107 -8.72 -15.70 8.78
CA SER A 107 -9.40 -15.70 7.48
C SER A 107 -10.78 -15.06 7.60
N SER A 108 -11.39 -14.70 6.47
CA SER A 108 -12.81 -14.33 6.43
C SER A 108 -13.75 -15.54 6.60
N HIS A 109 -13.24 -16.77 6.46
CA HIS A 109 -14.02 -18.00 6.53
C HIS A 109 -13.42 -19.01 7.52
N GLN A 110 -14.28 -19.71 8.24
CA GLN A 110 -13.87 -20.85 9.07
C GLN A 110 -13.63 -22.11 8.24
N GLU A 111 -14.42 -22.32 7.18
CA GLU A 111 -14.38 -23.48 6.30
C GLU A 111 -14.58 -23.06 4.84
N TYR A 112 -13.84 -23.69 3.95
CA TYR A 112 -14.00 -23.54 2.51
C TYR A 112 -13.60 -24.83 1.78
N ASN A 113 -14.35 -25.21 0.75
CA ASN A 113 -14.13 -26.48 0.07
C ASN A 113 -13.09 -26.38 -1.05
N SER A 114 -11.85 -26.05 -0.70
CA SER A 114 -10.70 -26.13 -1.62
C SER A 114 -9.54 -26.87 -0.95
N GLN A 115 -8.64 -27.44 -1.74
CA GLN A 115 -7.44 -28.09 -1.21
C GLN A 115 -6.50 -27.04 -0.57
N ALA A 116 -6.34 -25.89 -1.20
CA ALA A 116 -5.48 -24.82 -0.73
C ALA A 116 -5.88 -24.33 0.67
N PHE A 117 -7.19 -24.13 0.90
CA PHE A 117 -7.70 -23.70 2.20
C PHE A 117 -7.55 -24.79 3.28
N ARG A 118 -7.78 -26.07 2.93
CA ARG A 118 -7.52 -27.20 3.84
C ARG A 118 -6.03 -27.29 4.19
N ASP A 119 -5.15 -27.05 3.24
CA ASP A 119 -3.71 -27.06 3.48
C ASP A 119 -3.31 -25.91 4.39
N TYR A 120 -3.83 -24.69 4.21
CA TYR A 120 -3.60 -23.59 5.12
C TYR A 120 -3.97 -23.94 6.57
N LYS A 121 -5.20 -24.43 6.81
CA LYS A 121 -5.65 -24.89 8.14
C LYS A 121 -4.74 -25.98 8.71
N ARG A 122 -4.36 -26.95 7.88
CA ARG A 122 -3.50 -28.06 8.32
C ARG A 122 -2.12 -27.57 8.76
N TYR A 123 -1.52 -26.62 8.04
CA TYR A 123 -0.22 -26.07 8.39
C TYR A 123 -0.27 -25.18 9.64
N LEU A 124 -1.36 -24.42 9.85
CA LEU A 124 -1.60 -23.73 11.12
C LEU A 124 -1.70 -24.73 12.28
N ALA A 125 -2.47 -25.80 12.11
CA ALA A 125 -2.61 -26.86 13.12
C ALA A 125 -1.28 -27.55 13.45
N MET A 126 -0.36 -27.70 12.50
CA MET A 126 0.99 -28.23 12.74
C MET A 126 1.84 -27.31 13.65
N GLN A 127 1.51 -26.02 13.72
CA GLN A 127 2.09 -25.07 14.68
C GLN A 127 1.28 -24.94 15.97
N GLY A 128 0.24 -25.79 16.15
CA GLY A 128 -0.65 -25.76 17.32
C GLY A 128 -1.67 -24.62 17.33
N LEU A 129 -1.95 -24.03 16.14
CA LEU A 129 -2.87 -22.91 15.97
C LEU A 129 -4.19 -23.36 15.37
N GLU A 130 -5.27 -22.71 15.78
CA GLU A 130 -6.57 -22.78 15.14
C GLU A 130 -6.77 -21.53 14.26
N LEU A 131 -7.46 -21.70 13.13
CA LEU A 131 -7.85 -20.59 12.28
C LEU A 131 -8.96 -19.80 12.95
N GLU A 132 -8.78 -18.50 13.07
CA GLU A 132 -9.78 -17.58 13.63
C GLU A 132 -10.44 -16.76 12.50
N VAL A 133 -11.78 -16.64 12.55
CA VAL A 133 -12.50 -15.75 11.65
C VAL A 133 -12.34 -14.32 12.13
N LEU A 134 -11.88 -13.45 11.23
CA LEU A 134 -11.67 -12.05 11.52
C LEU A 134 -12.88 -11.24 11.02
N GLU A 135 -13.57 -10.57 11.93
CA GLU A 135 -14.80 -9.86 11.63
C GLU A 135 -14.59 -8.34 11.52
N ALA A 136 -15.45 -7.67 10.75
CA ALA A 136 -15.47 -6.21 10.66
C ALA A 136 -15.66 -5.57 12.05
N GLY A 137 -15.03 -4.40 12.24
CA GLY A 137 -15.01 -3.68 13.52
C GLY A 137 -13.88 -4.09 14.45
N ARG A 138 -13.23 -5.25 14.24
CA ARG A 138 -12.08 -5.66 15.05
C ARG A 138 -10.86 -4.77 14.76
N SER A 139 -10.09 -4.50 15.80
CA SER A 139 -8.83 -3.77 15.72
C SER A 139 -7.67 -4.65 16.16
N LEU A 140 -6.56 -4.57 15.41
CA LEU A 140 -5.31 -5.26 15.70
C LEU A 140 -4.18 -4.22 15.84
N SER A 141 -3.09 -4.57 16.51
CA SER A 141 -1.87 -3.77 16.60
C SER A 141 -0.69 -4.54 16.03
N LEU A 142 0.13 -3.88 15.21
CA LEU A 142 1.35 -4.44 14.65
C LEU A 142 2.47 -3.41 14.85
N GLY A 143 3.37 -3.65 15.80
CA GLY A 143 4.38 -2.67 16.17
C GLY A 143 3.75 -1.31 16.48
N GLY A 144 4.17 -0.26 15.76
CA GLY A 144 3.60 1.08 15.84
C GLY A 144 2.33 1.31 15.02
N SER A 145 1.89 0.31 14.24
CA SER A 145 0.71 0.40 13.40
C SER A 145 -0.57 -0.02 14.12
N ARG A 146 -1.67 0.65 13.80
CA ARG A 146 -3.02 0.21 14.12
C ARG A 146 -3.69 -0.32 12.86
N ILE A 147 -4.35 -1.45 12.95
CA ILE A 147 -5.09 -2.07 11.86
C ILE A 147 -6.54 -2.18 12.27
N GLN A 148 -7.45 -1.73 11.42
CA GLN A 148 -8.89 -1.88 11.59
C GLN A 148 -9.44 -2.75 10.47
N VAL A 149 -10.26 -3.72 10.81
CA VAL A 149 -10.99 -4.54 9.86
C VAL A 149 -12.28 -3.82 9.50
N LEU A 150 -12.44 -3.49 8.22
CA LEU A 150 -13.58 -2.70 7.72
C LEU A 150 -14.67 -3.58 7.10
N ALA A 151 -14.29 -4.68 6.43
CA ALA A 151 -15.20 -5.61 5.77
C ALA A 151 -14.74 -7.06 5.99
N PRO A 152 -15.60 -8.05 5.72
CA PRO A 152 -16.94 -7.95 5.15
C PRO A 152 -17.99 -7.45 6.19
N LEU A 153 -18.96 -6.64 5.72
CA LEU A 153 -20.10 -6.22 6.57
C LEU A 153 -21.28 -7.17 6.43
N GLU A 154 -21.50 -7.68 5.22
CA GLU A 154 -22.53 -8.65 4.90
C GLU A 154 -21.91 -9.81 4.11
N HIS A 155 -22.58 -10.94 4.09
CA HIS A 155 -22.24 -12.13 3.32
C HIS A 155 -23.32 -12.34 2.26
N ASP A 156 -23.12 -11.80 1.06
CA ASP A 156 -24.03 -11.95 -0.08
C ASP A 156 -23.90 -13.29 -0.82
N GLY A 157 -22.95 -14.12 -0.39
CA GLY A 157 -22.64 -15.42 -0.99
C GLY A 157 -21.55 -15.37 -2.06
N GLU A 158 -21.12 -14.17 -2.47
CA GLU A 158 -20.01 -13.98 -3.39
C GLU A 158 -18.67 -13.99 -2.62
N ILE A 159 -17.80 -14.93 -2.96
CA ILE A 159 -16.57 -15.17 -2.20
C ILE A 159 -15.62 -13.95 -2.23
N ASN A 160 -15.53 -13.26 -3.35
CA ASN A 160 -14.71 -12.05 -3.46
C ASN A 160 -15.21 -10.95 -2.51
N ASN A 161 -16.53 -10.77 -2.38
CA ASN A 161 -17.14 -9.80 -1.47
C ASN A 161 -16.95 -10.17 0.01
N SER A 162 -16.53 -11.40 0.31
CA SER A 162 -16.14 -11.80 1.66
C SER A 162 -14.70 -11.42 2.03
N SER A 163 -13.98 -10.72 1.15
CA SER A 163 -12.60 -10.28 1.40
C SER A 163 -12.50 -9.43 2.65
N LEU A 164 -11.54 -9.76 3.52
CA LEU A 164 -11.15 -8.89 4.62
C LEU A 164 -10.56 -7.58 4.05
N VAL A 165 -11.19 -6.47 4.38
CA VAL A 165 -10.66 -5.14 4.06
C VAL A 165 -9.97 -4.59 5.29
N LEU A 166 -8.66 -4.37 5.19
CA LEU A 166 -7.83 -3.93 6.30
C LEU A 166 -7.35 -2.50 6.09
N TYR A 167 -7.59 -1.64 7.08
CA TYR A 167 -7.09 -0.28 7.12
C TYR A 167 -5.98 -0.17 8.15
N LEU A 168 -4.75 0.03 7.68
CA LEU A 168 -3.56 0.18 8.50
C LEU A 168 -3.15 1.65 8.58
N VAL A 169 -2.90 2.13 9.79
CA VAL A 169 -2.42 3.50 10.05
C VAL A 169 -1.11 3.45 10.81
N TYR A 170 -0.11 4.15 10.29
CA TYR A 170 1.20 4.35 10.90
C TYR A 170 1.59 5.84 10.84
N GLY A 171 1.52 6.52 11.95
CA GLY A 171 1.69 7.97 12.01
C GLY A 171 0.64 8.71 11.17
N GLN A 172 1.06 9.38 10.11
CA GLN A 172 0.20 10.11 9.15
C GLN A 172 -0.03 9.29 7.86
N ILE A 173 0.59 8.12 7.73
CA ILE A 173 0.52 7.28 6.53
C ILE A 173 -0.48 6.16 6.77
N SER A 174 -1.30 5.90 5.77
CA SER A 174 -2.31 4.86 5.82
C SER A 174 -2.31 3.99 4.57
N PHE A 175 -2.61 2.70 4.79
CA PHE A 175 -2.74 1.69 3.75
C PHE A 175 -4.15 1.09 3.82
N LEU A 176 -4.77 0.92 2.67
CA LEU A 176 -6.05 0.22 2.53
C LEU A 176 -5.83 -1.02 1.68
N PHE A 177 -5.89 -2.19 2.32
CA PHE A 177 -5.80 -3.50 1.68
C PHE A 177 -7.20 -4.05 1.46
N THR A 178 -7.55 -4.32 0.23
CA THR A 178 -8.95 -4.58 -0.17
C THR A 178 -9.22 -6.01 -0.60
N GLY A 179 -8.18 -6.88 -0.61
CA GLY A 179 -8.31 -8.22 -1.19
C GLY A 179 -8.92 -8.15 -2.59
N ASP A 180 -9.93 -8.96 -2.82
CA ASP A 180 -10.66 -9.02 -4.08
C ASP A 180 -12.10 -8.50 -3.96
N MET A 181 -12.38 -7.61 -2.98
CA MET A 181 -13.72 -7.04 -2.85
C MET A 181 -14.22 -6.45 -4.18
N GLU A 182 -15.48 -6.64 -4.47
CA GLU A 182 -16.16 -6.14 -5.65
C GLU A 182 -17.19 -5.05 -5.31
N GLU A 183 -17.93 -4.57 -6.32
CA GLU A 183 -18.89 -3.47 -6.15
C GLU A 183 -19.91 -3.70 -5.03
N GLY A 184 -20.25 -4.96 -4.70
CA GLY A 184 -21.16 -5.28 -3.57
C GLY A 184 -20.58 -4.86 -2.23
N SER A 185 -19.38 -5.32 -1.91
CA SER A 185 -18.68 -4.95 -0.67
C SER A 185 -18.28 -3.47 -0.65
N GLU A 186 -17.91 -2.88 -1.80
CA GLU A 186 -17.69 -1.43 -1.91
C GLU A 186 -18.96 -0.64 -1.56
N TYR A 187 -20.12 -1.09 -2.06
CA TYR A 187 -21.40 -0.45 -1.80
C TYR A 187 -21.74 -0.47 -0.31
N ASP A 188 -21.57 -1.61 0.36
CA ASP A 188 -21.83 -1.75 1.79
C ASP A 188 -20.96 -0.82 2.63
N LEU A 189 -19.66 -0.76 2.34
CA LEU A 189 -18.72 0.16 2.99
C LEU A 189 -19.10 1.64 2.77
N LEU A 190 -19.52 1.99 1.55
CA LEU A 190 -19.94 3.37 1.21
C LEU A 190 -21.22 3.77 1.92
N GLU A 191 -22.25 2.90 1.95
CA GLU A 191 -23.51 3.17 2.65
C GLU A 191 -23.30 3.28 4.15
N ALA A 192 -22.40 2.47 4.71
CA ALA A 192 -22.00 2.54 6.11
C ALA A 192 -21.08 3.73 6.43
N SER A 193 -20.61 4.49 5.42
CA SER A 193 -19.62 5.58 5.56
C SER A 193 -18.32 5.11 6.21
N LEU A 194 -17.89 3.89 5.91
CA LEU A 194 -16.70 3.24 6.47
C LEU A 194 -15.49 3.27 5.53
N VAL A 195 -15.58 3.84 4.34
CA VAL A 195 -14.42 4.00 3.44
C VAL A 195 -13.57 5.19 3.91
N PRO A 196 -12.38 4.95 4.50
CA PRO A 196 -11.47 6.03 4.89
C PRO A 196 -10.72 6.56 3.67
N ASP A 197 -10.22 7.79 3.77
CA ASP A 197 -9.12 8.23 2.91
C ASP A 197 -7.84 7.45 3.25
N CYS A 198 -7.02 7.17 2.23
CA CYS A 198 -5.80 6.42 2.41
C CYS A 198 -4.64 6.98 1.58
N THR A 199 -3.41 6.84 2.10
CA THR A 199 -2.20 7.21 1.35
C THR A 199 -1.94 6.19 0.24
N VAL A 200 -2.04 4.90 0.56
CA VAL A 200 -1.74 3.80 -0.38
C VAL A 200 -2.92 2.84 -0.43
N LEU A 201 -3.42 2.61 -1.64
CA LEU A 201 -4.45 1.62 -1.92
C LEU A 201 -3.84 0.37 -2.55
N LYS A 202 -4.06 -0.83 -1.98
CA LYS A 202 -3.96 -2.07 -2.74
C LYS A 202 -5.25 -2.18 -3.57
N VAL A 203 -5.12 -2.08 -4.88
CA VAL A 203 -6.27 -2.15 -5.79
C VAL A 203 -6.93 -3.51 -5.72
N ALA A 204 -8.24 -3.53 -5.57
CA ALA A 204 -9.01 -4.75 -5.40
C ALA A 204 -8.99 -5.62 -6.67
N HIS A 205 -9.07 -6.94 -6.45
CA HIS A 205 -9.28 -7.97 -7.47
C HIS A 205 -8.35 -7.80 -8.68
N HIS A 206 -7.05 -7.57 -8.41
CA HIS A 206 -5.99 -7.40 -9.40
C HIS A 206 -6.29 -6.35 -10.49
N GLY A 207 -7.20 -5.41 -10.20
CA GLY A 207 -7.68 -4.41 -11.15
C GLY A 207 -8.80 -4.89 -12.06
N SER A 208 -9.63 -5.83 -11.62
CA SER A 208 -10.88 -6.22 -12.28
C SER A 208 -11.82 -5.04 -12.44
N GLU A 209 -12.57 -4.99 -13.55
CA GLU A 209 -13.56 -3.92 -13.76
C GLU A 209 -14.74 -3.97 -12.79
N SER A 210 -14.99 -5.12 -12.14
CA SER A 210 -16.00 -5.32 -11.10
C SER A 210 -15.66 -4.64 -9.77
N SER A 211 -14.45 -4.06 -9.66
CA SER A 211 -13.90 -3.46 -8.46
C SER A 211 -13.41 -2.04 -8.69
N SER A 212 -13.03 -1.36 -7.62
CA SER A 212 -12.46 -0.01 -7.65
C SER A 212 -13.33 0.99 -8.40
N SER A 213 -14.61 1.05 -8.00
CA SER A 213 -15.60 1.95 -8.60
C SER A 213 -15.22 3.42 -8.40
N TYR A 214 -15.75 4.31 -9.24
CA TYR A 214 -15.55 5.75 -9.06
C TYR A 214 -16.02 6.26 -7.71
N ARG A 215 -17.11 5.71 -7.16
CA ARG A 215 -17.62 6.11 -5.84
C ARG A 215 -16.63 5.73 -4.75
N PHE A 216 -16.11 4.50 -4.81
CA PHE A 216 -15.13 4.00 -3.87
C PHE A 216 -13.83 4.81 -3.91
N LEU A 217 -13.22 4.97 -5.08
CA LEU A 217 -11.96 5.73 -5.25
C LEU A 217 -12.08 7.19 -4.81
N ARG A 218 -13.27 7.79 -4.93
CA ARG A 218 -13.53 9.16 -4.47
C ARG A 218 -13.69 9.29 -2.98
N SER A 219 -14.06 8.23 -2.29
CA SER A 219 -14.07 8.19 -0.83
C SER A 219 -12.68 7.84 -0.31
N ALA A 220 -11.99 6.88 -0.93
CA ALA A 220 -10.68 6.43 -0.51
C ALA A 220 -9.54 7.44 -0.82
N LEU A 221 -9.70 8.30 -1.84
CA LEU A 221 -8.75 9.36 -2.25
C LEU A 221 -7.27 8.95 -2.24
N PRO A 222 -6.89 7.80 -2.81
CA PRO A 222 -5.53 7.30 -2.70
C PRO A 222 -4.53 8.20 -3.44
N GLU A 223 -3.41 8.53 -2.78
CA GLU A 223 -2.27 9.19 -3.44
C GLU A 223 -1.53 8.19 -4.33
N PHE A 224 -1.38 6.96 -3.84
CA PHE A 224 -0.71 5.86 -4.51
C PHE A 224 -1.62 4.63 -4.58
N ALA A 225 -1.47 3.85 -5.63
CA ALA A 225 -2.14 2.57 -5.78
C ALA A 225 -1.16 1.49 -6.21
N VAL A 226 -1.29 0.29 -5.64
CA VAL A 226 -0.52 -0.87 -6.07
C VAL A 226 -1.48 -1.93 -6.60
N ILE A 227 -1.22 -2.42 -7.81
CA ILE A 227 -1.96 -3.52 -8.44
C ILE A 227 -1.06 -4.76 -8.42
N SER A 228 -1.39 -5.75 -7.63
CA SER A 228 -0.80 -7.09 -7.74
C SER A 228 -1.46 -7.80 -8.91
N VAL A 229 -0.69 -8.13 -9.94
CA VAL A 229 -1.22 -8.65 -11.21
C VAL A 229 -0.14 -9.38 -11.99
N GLY A 230 -0.51 -10.46 -12.67
CA GLY A 230 0.40 -11.25 -13.49
C GLY A 230 0.59 -10.69 -14.89
N LYS A 231 1.81 -10.79 -15.40
CA LYS A 231 2.09 -10.45 -16.80
C LYS A 231 1.39 -11.43 -17.74
N ASN A 232 0.70 -10.90 -18.76
CA ASN A 232 -0.04 -11.68 -19.76
C ASN A 232 -1.08 -12.63 -19.13
N ASN A 233 -1.72 -12.21 -18.05
CA ASN A 233 -2.77 -12.99 -17.41
C ASN A 233 -4.00 -13.16 -18.33
N SER A 234 -4.75 -14.24 -18.14
CA SER A 234 -5.90 -14.60 -18.98
C SER A 234 -7.17 -13.81 -18.68
N TYR A 235 -7.14 -12.91 -17.67
CA TYR A 235 -8.29 -12.14 -17.22
C TYR A 235 -8.33 -10.73 -17.81
N ASP A 236 -7.33 -10.36 -18.61
CA ASP A 236 -7.13 -8.97 -19.09
C ASP A 236 -7.03 -7.95 -17.96
N HIS A 237 -6.52 -8.36 -16.80
CA HIS A 237 -6.26 -7.47 -15.67
C HIS A 237 -4.88 -6.79 -15.77
N PRO A 238 -4.74 -5.54 -15.30
CA PRO A 238 -5.83 -4.67 -14.84
C PRO A 238 -6.66 -4.18 -16.03
N SER A 239 -7.97 -4.06 -15.84
CA SER A 239 -8.86 -3.57 -16.89
C SER A 239 -8.55 -2.11 -17.21
N GLN A 240 -8.71 -1.71 -18.47
CA GLN A 240 -8.52 -0.32 -18.88
C GLN A 240 -9.47 0.63 -18.14
N LYS A 241 -10.65 0.16 -17.73
CA LYS A 241 -11.61 0.96 -16.96
C LYS A 241 -11.07 1.32 -15.59
N VAL A 242 -10.43 0.36 -14.89
CA VAL A 242 -9.83 0.62 -13.56
C VAL A 242 -8.64 1.56 -13.70
N LEU A 243 -7.78 1.36 -14.71
CA LEU A 243 -6.66 2.26 -14.97
C LEU A 243 -7.15 3.70 -15.22
N SER A 244 -8.20 3.88 -16.03
CA SER A 244 -8.78 5.21 -16.26
C SER A 244 -9.41 5.81 -15.00
N ARG A 245 -10.03 5.00 -14.13
CA ARG A 245 -10.59 5.50 -12.86
C ARG A 245 -9.48 5.99 -11.91
N LEU A 246 -8.36 5.27 -11.84
CA LEU A 246 -7.19 5.66 -11.03
C LEU A 246 -6.52 6.92 -11.59
N GLU A 247 -6.38 7.02 -12.93
CA GLU A 247 -5.88 8.22 -13.61
C GLU A 247 -6.77 9.43 -13.33
N ASP A 248 -8.09 9.27 -13.46
CA ASP A 248 -9.08 10.32 -13.17
C ASP A 248 -9.07 10.75 -11.70
N ALA A 249 -8.66 9.85 -10.79
CA ALA A 249 -8.45 10.15 -9.37
C ALA A 249 -7.12 10.87 -9.11
N GLY A 250 -6.22 10.95 -10.09
CA GLY A 250 -4.87 11.52 -9.94
C GLY A 250 -3.91 10.64 -9.16
N THR A 251 -4.22 9.36 -9.04
CA THR A 251 -3.47 8.37 -8.26
C THR A 251 -2.23 7.89 -9.02
N GLN A 252 -1.08 7.89 -8.36
CA GLN A 252 0.13 7.28 -8.93
C GLN A 252 0.07 5.75 -8.78
N VAL A 253 0.21 5.01 -9.89
CA VAL A 253 0.01 3.56 -9.92
C VAL A 253 1.31 2.79 -10.09
N PHE A 254 1.50 1.78 -9.23
CA PHE A 254 2.52 0.74 -9.36
C PHE A 254 1.84 -0.59 -9.72
N ARG A 255 2.52 -1.44 -10.50
CA ARG A 255 2.00 -2.74 -10.94
C ARG A 255 3.09 -3.79 -10.85
N THR A 256 2.78 -4.96 -10.27
CA THR A 256 3.78 -6.02 -10.10
C THR A 256 4.21 -6.64 -11.42
N ASP A 257 3.35 -6.71 -12.44
CA ASP A 257 3.71 -7.23 -13.76
C ASP A 257 4.78 -6.39 -14.49
N PHE A 258 4.86 -5.07 -14.20
CA PHE A 258 5.88 -4.17 -14.74
C PHE A 258 7.05 -3.96 -13.77
N HIS A 259 6.75 -3.75 -12.48
CA HIS A 259 7.72 -3.28 -11.51
C HIS A 259 8.36 -4.42 -10.69
N GLY A 260 7.86 -5.67 -10.82
CA GLY A 260 8.25 -6.77 -9.94
C GLY A 260 7.74 -6.55 -8.52
N HIS A 261 8.51 -6.92 -7.52
CA HIS A 261 8.16 -6.56 -6.14
C HIS A 261 8.13 -5.04 -6.00
N VAL A 262 7.05 -4.54 -5.39
CA VAL A 262 6.89 -3.12 -5.05
C VAL A 262 6.96 -3.01 -3.54
N VAL A 263 7.86 -2.19 -3.03
CA VAL A 263 8.08 -2.03 -1.59
C VAL A 263 7.89 -0.57 -1.21
N ALA A 264 6.95 -0.31 -0.31
CA ALA A 264 6.70 0.99 0.29
C ALA A 264 7.42 1.10 1.64
N HIS A 265 8.22 2.15 1.82
CA HIS A 265 8.93 2.47 3.05
C HIS A 265 8.35 3.75 3.66
N SER A 266 8.07 3.74 4.96
CA SER A 266 7.52 4.92 5.64
C SER A 266 8.14 5.15 7.00
N ASP A 267 8.38 6.42 7.31
CA ASP A 267 8.76 6.93 8.63
C ASP A 267 7.54 7.42 9.45
N GLY A 268 6.34 7.18 8.94
CA GLY A 268 5.08 7.65 9.52
C GLY A 268 4.70 9.08 9.11
N LYS A 269 5.48 9.76 8.26
CA LYS A 269 5.19 11.08 7.72
C LYS A 269 5.18 11.11 6.20
N THR A 270 6.08 10.34 5.60
CA THR A 270 6.23 10.19 4.16
C THR A 270 6.23 8.72 3.78
N VAL A 271 5.95 8.42 2.51
CA VAL A 271 6.08 7.09 1.93
C VAL A 271 6.93 7.18 0.66
N GLU A 272 7.89 6.27 0.54
CA GLU A 272 8.77 6.14 -0.62
C GLU A 272 8.66 4.72 -1.18
N PHE A 273 8.76 4.59 -2.51
CA PHE A 273 8.64 3.29 -3.17
C PHE A 273 9.95 2.86 -3.80
N SER A 274 10.27 1.58 -3.61
CA SER A 274 11.30 0.89 -4.36
C SER A 274 10.69 -0.28 -5.14
N VAL A 275 11.28 -0.60 -6.29
CA VAL A 275 10.78 -1.65 -7.18
C VAL A 275 11.92 -2.57 -7.60
N SER A 276 11.64 -3.87 -7.76
CA SER A 276 12.66 -4.86 -8.10
C SER A 276 12.96 -4.95 -9.60
N ARG A 277 12.08 -4.41 -10.44
CA ARG A 277 12.27 -4.30 -11.90
C ARG A 277 12.02 -2.87 -12.33
N ASN A 278 12.97 -2.30 -13.05
CA ASN A 278 12.77 -1.02 -13.75
C ASN A 278 12.12 -1.34 -15.10
N GLY A 279 10.84 -1.65 -15.08
CA GLY A 279 10.07 -1.80 -16.30
C GLY A 279 9.82 -0.42 -16.92
N SER A 280 10.04 -0.26 -18.23
CA SER A 280 9.49 0.85 -19.00
C SER A 280 7.98 0.61 -19.16
N GLY A 281 7.23 0.80 -18.10
CA GLY A 281 5.78 0.73 -18.08
C GLY A 281 5.22 2.14 -17.98
N ILE A 282 4.22 2.43 -18.77
CA ILE A 282 3.43 3.66 -18.60
C ILE A 282 2.70 3.47 -17.27
N ALA A 283 3.02 4.32 -16.28
CA ALA A 283 2.14 4.49 -15.14
C ALA A 283 0.76 4.90 -15.67
N ALA A 284 -0.33 4.58 -14.96
CA ALA A 284 -1.69 4.93 -15.38
C ALA A 284 -1.89 6.42 -15.71
N SER A 285 -0.99 7.28 -15.29
CA SER A 285 -0.94 8.72 -15.57
C SER A 285 -0.26 9.10 -16.89
N GLY A 286 0.19 8.15 -17.74
CA GLY A 286 0.91 8.46 -18.99
C GLY A 286 2.29 9.13 -18.80
N LYS A 287 2.81 9.22 -17.60
CA LYS A 287 4.16 9.71 -17.33
C LYS A 287 5.16 8.57 -17.32
N GLU A 288 6.14 8.61 -18.21
CA GLU A 288 7.31 7.73 -18.13
C GLU A 288 8.06 7.98 -16.81
N LEU A 289 8.14 6.96 -15.96
CA LEU A 289 9.07 6.98 -14.84
C LEU A 289 10.47 6.78 -15.39
N SER A 290 11.21 7.87 -15.61
CA SER A 290 12.62 7.80 -15.92
C SER A 290 13.38 7.21 -14.73
N ALA A 291 13.95 6.02 -14.90
CA ALA A 291 14.85 5.42 -13.95
C ALA A 291 16.08 6.33 -13.77
N SER A 292 16.19 7.03 -12.64
CA SER A 292 17.44 7.66 -12.25
C SER A 292 18.36 6.62 -11.64
N SER A 293 19.18 5.98 -12.49
CA SER A 293 20.37 5.31 -12.03
C SER A 293 21.43 6.38 -11.75
N SER A 294 21.76 6.65 -10.50
CA SER A 294 22.97 7.38 -10.19
C SER A 294 23.60 6.90 -8.90
N ALA A 295 24.47 5.91 -9.04
CA ALA A 295 25.66 5.86 -8.22
C ALA A 295 26.69 6.79 -8.85
N GLN A 296 26.83 8.01 -8.36
CA GLN A 296 28.08 8.78 -8.45
C GLN A 296 28.11 9.83 -7.34
N GLN A 297 29.07 9.61 -6.43
CA GLN A 297 29.58 10.65 -5.54
C GLN A 297 30.13 11.82 -6.38
N ASN A 298 29.82 13.09 -6.00
CA ASN A 298 30.86 14.08 -5.79
C ASN A 298 30.33 15.41 -5.27
N THR A 299 30.92 15.81 -4.15
CA THR A 299 31.46 17.14 -3.80
C THR A 299 30.53 18.35 -3.73
N LEU A 300 30.45 18.84 -2.50
CA LEU A 300 29.99 20.14 -2.00
C LEU A 300 30.41 21.34 -2.88
N THR A 301 29.45 22.19 -3.18
CA THR A 301 29.68 23.63 -3.16
C THR A 301 28.41 24.35 -2.72
N GLN A 302 28.55 25.14 -1.64
CA GLN A 302 27.54 26.04 -1.13
C GLN A 302 27.31 27.21 -2.10
N SER A 303 26.08 27.56 -2.39
CA SER A 303 25.71 28.94 -2.65
C SER A 303 24.25 29.18 -2.21
N SER A 304 24.14 30.21 -1.43
CA SER A 304 22.94 30.80 -0.82
C SER A 304 21.94 31.32 -1.85
N GLY A 305 20.65 31.17 -1.57
CA GLY A 305 19.71 32.23 -1.88
C GLY A 305 18.42 31.87 -2.62
N LYS A 306 17.35 32.20 -1.95
CA LYS A 306 15.98 32.47 -2.42
C LYS A 306 14.96 31.34 -2.43
N SER A 307 14.07 31.44 -1.47
CA SER A 307 12.69 30.99 -1.46
C SER A 307 12.02 31.07 -2.84
N THR A 308 11.64 29.95 -3.40
CA THR A 308 10.71 29.88 -4.53
C THR A 308 9.51 29.03 -4.15
N LYS A 309 8.34 29.58 -4.44
CA LYS A 309 7.00 29.01 -4.29
C LYS A 309 6.97 27.55 -4.73
N LYS A 310 6.26 26.71 -3.93
CA LYS A 310 5.81 25.37 -4.33
C LYS A 310 5.15 25.46 -5.72
N ASP A 311 5.67 24.73 -6.69
CA ASP A 311 5.05 24.55 -7.99
C ASP A 311 3.77 23.75 -7.79
N ALA A 312 2.63 24.43 -7.87
CA ALA A 312 1.30 23.82 -7.84
C ALA A 312 1.12 23.01 -9.13
N VAL A 313 0.68 21.77 -9.01
CA VAL A 313 0.28 20.95 -10.15
C VAL A 313 -0.79 21.69 -10.92
N THR A 314 -0.48 22.06 -12.15
CA THR A 314 -1.41 22.79 -13.03
C THR A 314 -2.26 21.77 -13.77
N VAL A 315 -3.58 21.76 -13.48
CA VAL A 315 -4.59 20.92 -14.16
C VAL A 315 -5.37 21.78 -15.14
N THR A 316 -5.73 21.22 -16.30
CA THR A 316 -6.61 21.90 -17.26
C THR A 316 -8.07 21.56 -16.96
N TYR A 317 -8.90 22.59 -16.83
CA TYR A 317 -10.33 22.49 -16.64
C TYR A 317 -11.09 23.17 -17.79
N ILE A 318 -12.31 22.71 -18.04
CA ILE A 318 -13.26 23.36 -18.95
C ILE A 318 -14.30 24.10 -18.10
N LEU A 319 -14.30 25.43 -18.19
CA LEU A 319 -15.22 26.29 -17.46
C LEU A 319 -16.49 26.55 -18.31
N ASN A 320 -17.65 26.37 -17.70
CA ASN A 320 -18.91 26.82 -18.27
C ASN A 320 -19.27 28.21 -17.70
N THR A 321 -19.04 29.25 -18.47
CA THR A 321 -19.22 30.65 -18.02
C THR A 321 -20.67 30.99 -17.70
N SER A 322 -21.63 30.27 -18.31
CA SER A 322 -23.10 30.48 -18.13
C SER A 322 -23.57 29.81 -16.83
N SER A 323 -23.23 28.52 -16.59
CA SER A 323 -23.69 27.78 -15.41
C SER A 323 -22.77 27.91 -14.21
N LYS A 324 -21.64 28.59 -14.37
CA LYS A 324 -20.57 28.68 -13.36
C LYS A 324 -20.11 27.34 -12.83
N LYS A 325 -20.09 26.31 -13.70
CA LYS A 325 -19.54 24.99 -13.39
C LYS A 325 -18.23 24.77 -14.13
N PHE A 326 -17.32 24.04 -13.49
CA PHE A 326 -16.10 23.59 -14.14
C PHE A 326 -16.06 22.06 -14.25
N HIS A 327 -15.37 21.58 -15.25
CA HIS A 327 -15.35 20.19 -15.69
C HIS A 327 -13.93 19.76 -16.02
N LEU A 328 -13.67 18.45 -15.94
CA LEU A 328 -12.49 17.87 -16.58
C LEU A 328 -12.67 17.89 -18.12
N PRO A 329 -11.59 17.98 -18.91
CA PRO A 329 -11.66 17.94 -20.37
C PRO A 329 -12.36 16.68 -20.92
N SER A 330 -12.22 15.55 -20.24
CA SER A 330 -12.86 14.26 -20.58
C SER A 330 -14.37 14.21 -20.31
N CYS A 331 -14.91 15.17 -19.55
CA CYS A 331 -16.30 15.14 -19.12
C CYS A 331 -17.29 15.21 -20.28
N HIS A 332 -18.20 14.24 -20.36
CA HIS A 332 -19.26 14.25 -21.36
C HIS A 332 -20.11 15.55 -21.36
N SER A 333 -20.35 16.10 -20.17
CA SER A 333 -21.08 17.38 -20.05
C SER A 333 -20.25 18.57 -20.53
N ALA A 334 -18.93 18.53 -20.50
CA ALA A 334 -18.08 19.58 -21.06
C ALA A 334 -18.20 19.65 -22.57
N ARG A 335 -18.39 18.51 -23.25
CA ARG A 335 -18.60 18.43 -24.71
C ARG A 335 -19.93 19.07 -25.18
N LYS A 336 -20.90 19.16 -24.27
CA LYS A 336 -22.24 19.76 -24.56
C LYS A 336 -22.30 21.25 -24.27
N ILE A 337 -21.23 21.86 -23.75
CA ILE A 337 -21.18 23.30 -23.51
C ILE A 337 -21.11 24.02 -24.87
N LYS A 338 -22.00 25.01 -25.08
CA LYS A 338 -21.93 25.86 -26.28
C LYS A 338 -20.60 26.59 -26.32
N GLU A 339 -19.96 26.67 -27.49
CA GLU A 339 -18.62 27.27 -27.63
C GLU A 339 -18.50 28.66 -27.02
N GLY A 340 -19.52 29.52 -27.18
CA GLY A 340 -19.53 30.86 -26.55
C GLY A 340 -19.52 30.87 -25.01
N ASN A 341 -19.80 29.74 -24.36
CA ASN A 341 -19.83 29.60 -22.90
C ASN A 341 -18.72 28.71 -22.38
N LYS A 342 -17.80 28.24 -23.25
CA LYS A 342 -16.74 27.35 -22.94
C LYS A 342 -15.42 28.11 -22.82
N LYS A 343 -14.67 27.89 -21.75
CA LYS A 343 -13.38 28.49 -21.52
C LYS A 343 -12.41 27.45 -20.90
N ASP A 344 -11.25 27.32 -21.49
CA ASP A 344 -10.19 26.52 -20.90
C ASP A 344 -9.50 27.29 -19.78
N PHE A 345 -9.16 26.59 -18.73
CA PHE A 345 -8.44 27.13 -17.57
C PHE A 345 -7.38 26.13 -17.15
N SER A 346 -6.16 26.60 -16.95
CA SER A 346 -5.05 25.79 -16.46
C SER A 346 -4.59 26.36 -15.12
N GLY A 347 -4.70 25.57 -14.06
CA GLY A 347 -4.37 25.98 -12.71
C GLY A 347 -4.76 24.91 -11.68
N SER A 348 -4.70 25.25 -10.42
CA SER A 348 -5.16 24.37 -9.34
C SER A 348 -6.70 24.41 -9.20
N ARG A 349 -7.27 23.36 -8.63
CA ARG A 349 -8.70 23.30 -8.29
C ARG A 349 -9.12 24.47 -7.37
N GLN A 350 -8.24 24.86 -6.45
CA GLN A 350 -8.49 25.96 -5.53
C GLN A 350 -8.65 27.29 -6.26
N GLU A 351 -7.82 27.56 -7.26
CA GLU A 351 -7.92 28.79 -8.08
C GLU A 351 -9.25 28.85 -8.84
N VAL A 352 -9.75 27.69 -9.34
CA VAL A 352 -11.07 27.64 -10.01
C VAL A 352 -12.20 27.94 -9.03
N LEU A 353 -12.13 27.44 -7.81
CA LEU A 353 -13.12 27.71 -6.75
C LEU A 353 -13.09 29.20 -6.33
N GLU A 354 -11.91 29.82 -6.27
CA GLU A 354 -11.75 31.26 -5.98
C GLU A 354 -12.33 32.15 -7.09
N LEU A 355 -12.41 31.63 -8.32
CA LEU A 355 -13.10 32.27 -9.44
C LEU A 355 -14.64 32.09 -9.39
N ASN A 356 -15.20 31.60 -8.28
CA ASN A 356 -16.62 31.32 -8.04
C ASN A 356 -17.23 30.31 -9.03
N TYR A 357 -16.45 29.32 -9.47
CA TYR A 357 -16.99 28.18 -10.20
C TYR A 357 -17.25 27.02 -9.22
N GLN A 358 -18.30 26.27 -9.50
CA GLN A 358 -18.67 25.07 -8.75
C GLN A 358 -18.27 23.81 -9.54
N PRO A 359 -17.84 22.74 -8.88
CA PRO A 359 -17.53 21.50 -9.58
C PRO A 359 -18.77 20.92 -10.28
N CYS A 360 -18.56 20.36 -11.44
CA CYS A 360 -19.63 19.62 -12.14
C CYS A 360 -20.09 18.43 -11.32
N GLY A 361 -21.39 18.24 -11.11
CA GLY A 361 -21.94 17.11 -10.36
C GLY A 361 -21.70 15.73 -10.98
N ILE A 362 -21.27 15.67 -12.26
CA ILE A 362 -21.01 14.42 -12.99
C ILE A 362 -19.54 14.03 -12.91
N CYS A 363 -18.61 14.89 -13.36
CA CYS A 363 -17.19 14.60 -13.31
C CYS A 363 -16.52 15.07 -12.01
N LYS A 364 -17.15 15.93 -11.22
CA LYS A 364 -16.72 16.49 -9.93
C LYS A 364 -15.19 16.78 -9.91
N PRO A 365 -14.71 17.63 -10.79
CA PRO A 365 -13.29 17.94 -10.97
C PRO A 365 -12.64 18.54 -9.75
#